data_ef466194ff606326c6da21fae1672947
#
_entry.id   ef466194ff606326c6da21fae1672947
#
_cell.length_a   1.000
_cell.length_b   1.000
_cell.length_c   1.000
_cell.angle_alpha   90.00
_cell.angle_beta   90.00
_cell.angle_gamma   90.00
#
_symmetry.space_group_name_H-M   'P 1'
#
loop_
_entity.id
_entity.type
_entity.pdbx_description
1 polymer ?
#
loop_
_entity_poly.entity_id
_entity_poly.type
_entity_poly.pdbx_seq_one_letter_code
_entity_poly.pdbx_strand_id
1 'polypeptide(L)'
;DLSKAWGDGYGHRSTKHFFGAPYLDGKKPSIFMARGIYTRHKMIALDVDPATHKLTQRWRWNCNTPGSPWYGQGYHNYTIADVDWDGRDEICFGSMVIDDNGKGLSTTGLGHGDAQHWGDFDPYKHGQEVYACNETSPSNNYRDATTSKIYYRLAGGSDDGRSMCGNFTNEVPGAIGFSGHDSFISCVAAAHTSAIKSNYGVSQNFRIYWDGDLLEETFNGTALRNSNGAIYKYGKGAIQTFDNTYTNNDTKATPCMQADIFGDWREEVILRDGDNNMRIETTTTPTKWRNYTLLHDPQYRNAMVWQMNGYNQPPHVSYFLGEMEGITMAPPAPMSNGKVEIAAGGTISSATNGQYVLADATADATYQVADGAAPAIFFDNAPSWVQGHDNNNNITYTYYTHTLTGGAFGGSMRLVKQGDGALTLPNVKQTYTGSTDVWAGTVNFDGEMTNSRVWLNRFAVLNSNGGKFPKGIQADYGASVRPGGEKNVGTLTTDSLIMNFGSILDIDVKADGTADQVTANVLKLEKKDWKVGPQYLEPRLNINSLSSELKAGSYTIATVGKIEGSLDDVKITGLNGRKANLSYVDGKVVLTIADLRDATKVTWTGSEDANWDFAN
;
A
#
# COMPACT_ATOMS: atom_id res chain seq x y z
N ASP A 1 -23.19 -32.77 11.99
CA ASP A 1 -23.10 -31.85 13.13
C ASP A 1 -22.38 -30.56 12.68
N LEU A 2 -23.11 -29.42 12.70
CA LEU A 2 -22.63 -28.12 12.25
C LEU A 2 -21.47 -27.63 13.12
N SER A 3 -21.60 -27.73 14.43
CA SER A 3 -20.55 -27.30 15.37
C SER A 3 -19.24 -28.05 15.15
N LYS A 4 -19.29 -29.34 14.87
CA LYS A 4 -18.12 -30.14 14.56
C LYS A 4 -17.47 -29.77 13.25
N ALA A 5 -18.27 -29.48 12.22
CA ALA A 5 -17.78 -29.13 10.87
C ALA A 5 -17.30 -27.68 10.77
N TRP A 6 -18.01 -26.75 11.43
CA TRP A 6 -17.87 -25.30 11.22
C TRP A 6 -17.41 -24.49 12.43
N GLY A 7 -17.27 -25.14 13.60
CA GLY A 7 -16.82 -24.51 14.83
C GLY A 7 -17.93 -23.80 15.63
N ASP A 8 -19.14 -23.73 15.10
CA ASP A 8 -20.32 -23.22 15.78
C ASP A 8 -21.59 -23.91 15.26
N GLY A 9 -22.71 -23.79 15.99
CA GLY A 9 -24.00 -24.40 15.67
C GLY A 9 -24.88 -23.57 14.74
N TYR A 10 -24.44 -22.41 14.30
CA TYR A 10 -25.26 -21.50 13.51
C TYR A 10 -25.19 -21.82 12.01
N GLY A 11 -26.21 -22.49 11.48
CA GLY A 11 -26.25 -23.00 10.11
C GLY A 11 -26.07 -21.93 9.03
N HIS A 12 -26.52 -20.71 9.27
CA HIS A 12 -26.36 -19.61 8.34
C HIS A 12 -24.89 -19.38 7.92
N ARG A 13 -23.98 -19.48 8.86
CA ARG A 13 -22.54 -19.29 8.61
C ARG A 13 -21.96 -20.35 7.68
N SER A 14 -22.44 -21.58 7.77
CA SER A 14 -22.01 -22.66 6.89
C SER A 14 -22.61 -22.59 5.47
N THR A 15 -23.62 -21.77 5.25
CA THR A 15 -24.28 -21.61 3.94
C THR A 15 -23.76 -20.41 3.14
N LYS A 16 -22.85 -19.62 3.69
CA LYS A 16 -22.15 -18.58 2.91
C LYS A 16 -21.16 -19.24 1.96
N HIS A 17 -21.45 -19.14 0.68
CA HIS A 17 -20.64 -19.70 -0.39
C HIS A 17 -20.03 -18.59 -1.21
N PHE A 18 -18.78 -18.79 -1.61
CA PHE A 18 -18.05 -17.88 -2.46
C PHE A 18 -17.53 -18.62 -3.67
N PHE A 19 -17.47 -17.93 -4.80
CA PHE A 19 -17.02 -18.45 -6.08
C PHE A 19 -16.23 -17.38 -6.83
N GLY A 20 -15.13 -17.77 -7.48
CA GLY A 20 -14.30 -16.85 -8.27
C GLY A 20 -13.45 -17.60 -9.29
N ALA A 21 -12.70 -16.81 -10.07
CA ALA A 21 -11.91 -17.31 -11.18
C ALA A 21 -10.46 -16.75 -11.16
N PRO A 22 -9.70 -16.94 -10.07
CA PRO A 22 -8.34 -16.42 -9.93
C PRO A 22 -7.37 -17.02 -10.95
N TYR A 23 -6.39 -16.22 -11.38
CA TYR A 23 -5.29 -16.66 -12.21
C TYR A 23 -4.12 -17.15 -11.35
N LEU A 24 -4.32 -18.26 -10.62
CA LEU A 24 -3.35 -18.85 -9.69
C LEU A 24 -2.06 -19.37 -10.34
N ASP A 25 -1.97 -19.42 -11.64
CA ASP A 25 -0.75 -19.73 -12.39
C ASP A 25 -0.28 -18.58 -13.28
N GLY A 26 -0.92 -17.43 -13.17
CA GLY A 26 -0.65 -16.25 -13.98
C GLY A 26 -1.03 -16.38 -15.45
N LYS A 27 -1.69 -17.47 -15.88
CA LYS A 27 -1.95 -17.78 -17.29
C LYS A 27 -3.41 -18.06 -17.62
N LYS A 28 -4.07 -18.83 -16.79
CA LYS A 28 -5.47 -19.25 -16.97
C LYS A 28 -6.23 -19.22 -15.65
N PRO A 29 -7.53 -18.96 -15.68
CA PRO A 29 -8.32 -18.96 -14.46
C PRO A 29 -8.46 -20.37 -13.89
N SER A 30 -8.38 -20.46 -12.56
CA SER A 30 -8.79 -21.61 -11.78
C SER A 30 -10.20 -21.42 -11.26
N ILE A 31 -10.92 -22.48 -10.93
CA ILE A 31 -12.18 -22.41 -10.20
C ILE A 31 -11.87 -22.32 -8.72
N PHE A 32 -12.24 -21.22 -8.09
CA PHE A 32 -12.15 -21.05 -6.65
C PHE A 32 -13.51 -21.17 -5.99
N MET A 33 -13.60 -21.92 -4.92
CA MET A 33 -14.80 -22.04 -4.10
C MET A 33 -14.45 -22.00 -2.62
N ALA A 34 -15.26 -21.28 -1.84
CA ALA A 34 -15.08 -21.19 -0.39
C ALA A 34 -16.41 -21.27 0.36
N ARG A 35 -16.33 -21.65 1.65
CA ARG A 35 -17.43 -21.65 2.61
C ARG A 35 -16.92 -21.29 4.00
N GLY A 36 -17.81 -20.65 4.78
CA GLY A 36 -17.54 -20.24 6.16
C GLY A 36 -16.97 -18.84 6.26
N ILE A 37 -17.29 -18.10 7.33
CA ILE A 37 -16.91 -16.70 7.51
C ILE A 37 -16.50 -16.33 8.94
N TYR A 38 -17.20 -16.75 9.99
CA TYR A 38 -16.97 -16.27 11.36
C TYR A 38 -15.97 -17.09 12.17
N THR A 39 -15.78 -18.37 11.81
CA THR A 39 -14.96 -19.30 12.56
C THR A 39 -14.04 -20.09 11.63
N ARG A 40 -14.50 -21.24 11.14
CA ARG A 40 -13.77 -22.08 10.20
C ARG A 40 -14.01 -21.65 8.76
N HIS A 41 -12.93 -21.63 7.99
CA HIS A 41 -12.98 -21.38 6.55
C HIS A 41 -12.51 -22.63 5.80
N LYS A 42 -13.19 -22.93 4.71
CA LYS A 42 -12.83 -24.06 3.82
C LYS A 42 -12.81 -23.56 2.39
N MET A 43 -11.66 -23.70 1.76
CA MET A 43 -11.41 -23.22 0.41
C MET A 43 -10.84 -24.34 -0.45
N ILE A 44 -11.11 -24.29 -1.75
CA ILE A 44 -10.57 -25.19 -2.74
C ILE A 44 -10.33 -24.45 -4.04
N ALA A 45 -9.19 -24.70 -4.66
CA ALA A 45 -8.91 -24.29 -6.03
C ALA A 45 -8.79 -25.51 -6.93
N LEU A 46 -9.45 -25.42 -8.08
CA LEU A 46 -9.49 -26.49 -9.08
C LEU A 46 -9.02 -25.92 -10.42
N ASP A 47 -8.11 -26.62 -11.08
CA ASP A 47 -7.73 -26.33 -12.45
C ASP A 47 -8.62 -27.10 -13.43
N VAL A 48 -8.94 -26.44 -14.53
CA VAL A 48 -9.66 -27.06 -15.65
C VAL A 48 -8.67 -27.42 -16.75
N ASP A 49 -8.63 -28.68 -17.15
CA ASP A 49 -7.94 -29.09 -18.36
C ASP A 49 -8.86 -28.80 -19.57
N PRO A 50 -8.51 -27.84 -20.44
CA PRO A 50 -9.38 -27.44 -21.56
C PRO A 50 -9.54 -28.55 -22.62
N ALA A 51 -8.60 -29.50 -22.69
CA ALA A 51 -8.65 -30.58 -23.70
C ALA A 51 -9.52 -31.74 -23.24
N THR A 52 -9.48 -32.08 -21.98
CA THR A 52 -10.20 -33.24 -21.41
C THR A 52 -11.42 -32.85 -20.57
N HIS A 53 -11.61 -31.56 -20.28
CA HIS A 53 -12.64 -30.98 -19.41
C HIS A 53 -12.62 -31.58 -17.98
N LYS A 54 -11.47 -32.10 -17.56
CA LYS A 54 -11.31 -32.65 -16.22
C LYS A 54 -10.91 -31.58 -15.23
N LEU A 55 -11.43 -31.70 -14.01
CA LEU A 55 -11.04 -30.88 -12.88
C LEU A 55 -9.93 -31.56 -12.11
N THR A 56 -8.88 -30.82 -11.79
CA THR A 56 -7.76 -31.27 -10.95
C THR A 56 -7.66 -30.32 -9.75
N GLN A 57 -7.60 -30.87 -8.54
CA GLN A 57 -7.40 -30.05 -7.36
C GLN A 57 -5.98 -29.48 -7.38
N ARG A 58 -5.88 -28.12 -7.43
CA ARG A 58 -4.61 -27.41 -7.27
C ARG A 58 -4.21 -27.42 -5.80
N TRP A 59 -5.07 -26.89 -4.94
CA TRP A 59 -4.88 -26.91 -3.49
C TRP A 59 -6.22 -26.93 -2.75
N ARG A 60 -6.15 -27.28 -1.47
CA ARG A 60 -7.25 -27.20 -0.53
C ARG A 60 -6.78 -26.60 0.79
N TRP A 61 -7.51 -25.63 1.29
CA TRP A 61 -7.20 -24.93 2.52
C TRP A 61 -8.32 -25.11 3.54
N ASN A 62 -7.95 -25.47 4.78
CA ASN A 62 -8.90 -25.63 5.86
C ASN A 62 -8.36 -24.95 7.12
N CYS A 63 -9.01 -23.90 7.57
CA CYS A 63 -8.76 -23.29 8.86
C CYS A 63 -9.73 -23.88 9.88
N ASN A 64 -9.29 -24.87 10.62
CA ASN A 64 -10.11 -25.60 11.59
C ASN A 64 -9.74 -25.32 13.06
N THR A 65 -8.58 -24.73 13.32
CA THR A 65 -8.00 -24.62 14.66
C THR A 65 -8.28 -23.25 15.26
N PRO A 66 -9.12 -23.17 16.32
CA PRO A 66 -9.27 -21.93 17.09
C PRO A 66 -7.91 -21.45 17.61
N GLY A 67 -7.67 -20.14 17.60
CA GLY A 67 -6.40 -19.54 18.00
C GLY A 67 -5.32 -19.53 16.91
N SER A 68 -5.56 -20.18 15.77
CA SER A 68 -4.73 -19.98 14.57
C SER A 68 -4.89 -18.54 14.08
N PRO A 69 -3.83 -17.89 13.53
CA PRO A 69 -3.90 -16.54 13.00
C PRO A 69 -4.92 -16.37 11.85
N TRP A 70 -5.35 -17.48 11.26
CA TRP A 70 -6.30 -17.53 10.13
C TRP A 70 -7.76 -17.79 10.57
N TYR A 71 -7.98 -18.18 11.83
CA TYR A 71 -9.30 -18.54 12.30
C TYR A 71 -10.16 -17.32 12.54
N GLY A 72 -11.36 -17.29 11.96
CA GLY A 72 -12.31 -16.20 12.14
C GLY A 72 -11.99 -14.90 11.38
N GLN A 73 -11.08 -14.92 10.39
CA GLN A 73 -10.61 -13.73 9.69
C GLN A 73 -11.42 -13.36 8.44
N GLY A 74 -12.32 -14.24 7.96
CA GLY A 74 -13.10 -14.00 6.75
C GLY A 74 -14.23 -13.01 6.92
N TYR A 75 -14.55 -12.27 5.85
CA TYR A 75 -15.66 -11.32 5.79
C TYR A 75 -16.86 -11.89 5.04
N HIS A 76 -17.91 -11.08 4.89
CA HIS A 76 -19.06 -11.41 4.05
C HIS A 76 -18.80 -11.30 2.55
N ASN A 77 -17.63 -10.91 2.16
CA ASN A 77 -17.13 -10.81 0.80
C ASN A 77 -15.63 -11.12 0.74
N TYR A 78 -15.09 -11.13 -0.46
CA TYR A 78 -13.66 -11.31 -0.72
C TYR A 78 -13.28 -10.63 -2.03
N THR A 79 -12.00 -10.52 -2.30
CA THR A 79 -11.45 -9.98 -3.54
C THR A 79 -10.41 -10.96 -4.09
N ILE A 80 -10.23 -10.96 -5.39
CA ILE A 80 -9.14 -11.66 -6.09
C ILE A 80 -8.24 -10.59 -6.67
N ALA A 81 -6.97 -10.60 -6.32
CA ALA A 81 -5.99 -9.61 -6.73
C ALA A 81 -4.57 -10.16 -6.64
N ASP A 82 -3.69 -9.75 -7.54
CA ASP A 82 -2.24 -9.95 -7.45
C ASP A 82 -1.67 -8.87 -6.50
N VAL A 83 -1.67 -9.15 -5.20
CA VAL A 83 -1.28 -8.16 -4.19
C VAL A 83 0.22 -8.15 -3.90
N ASP A 84 0.93 -9.20 -4.25
CA ASP A 84 2.37 -9.30 -4.06
C ASP A 84 3.17 -9.12 -5.37
N TRP A 85 2.43 -8.83 -6.46
CA TRP A 85 3.00 -8.50 -7.77
C TRP A 85 3.85 -9.59 -8.40
N ASP A 86 3.54 -10.84 -8.08
CA ASP A 86 4.23 -11.99 -8.62
C ASP A 86 3.64 -12.47 -9.96
N GLY A 87 2.55 -11.85 -10.40
CA GLY A 87 1.84 -12.15 -11.64
C GLY A 87 0.79 -13.26 -11.49
N ARG A 88 0.42 -13.61 -10.27
CA ARG A 88 -0.62 -14.56 -9.92
C ARG A 88 -1.59 -13.92 -8.94
N ASP A 89 -2.80 -14.40 -8.89
CA ASP A 89 -3.81 -13.85 -8.01
C ASP A 89 -3.80 -14.51 -6.63
N GLU A 90 -3.98 -13.69 -5.59
CA GLU A 90 -4.26 -14.11 -4.23
C GLU A 90 -5.75 -14.07 -3.93
N ILE A 91 -6.14 -14.80 -2.88
CA ILE A 91 -7.50 -14.75 -2.31
C ILE A 91 -7.48 -13.84 -1.09
N CYS A 92 -7.99 -12.63 -1.29
CA CYS A 92 -8.07 -11.56 -0.29
C CYS A 92 -9.37 -11.67 0.49
N PHE A 93 -9.36 -12.37 1.62
CA PHE A 93 -10.58 -12.74 2.35
C PHE A 93 -10.66 -12.09 3.73
N GLY A 94 -11.13 -10.86 3.75
CA GLY A 94 -11.33 -10.11 4.98
C GLY A 94 -10.01 -9.66 5.60
N SER A 95 -9.76 -10.13 6.82
CA SER A 95 -8.55 -9.81 7.57
C SER A 95 -7.35 -10.70 7.21
N MET A 96 -7.45 -11.53 6.17
CA MET A 96 -6.37 -12.43 5.73
C MET A 96 -6.22 -12.47 4.21
N VAL A 97 -5.04 -12.85 3.77
CA VAL A 97 -4.68 -13.12 2.37
C VAL A 97 -4.16 -14.56 2.27
N ILE A 98 -4.68 -15.29 1.31
CA ILE A 98 -4.21 -16.64 0.95
C ILE A 98 -3.51 -16.55 -0.40
N ASP A 99 -2.26 -16.93 -0.41
CA ASP A 99 -1.36 -16.92 -1.56
C ASP A 99 -1.82 -17.90 -2.67
N ASP A 100 -1.38 -17.69 -3.91
CA ASP A 100 -1.67 -18.48 -5.11
C ASP A 100 -1.46 -19.99 -4.90
N ASN A 101 -0.49 -20.34 -4.05
CA ASN A 101 -0.12 -21.70 -3.68
C ASN A 101 -1.01 -22.31 -2.57
N GLY A 102 -2.00 -21.59 -2.06
CA GLY A 102 -2.93 -22.04 -1.03
C GLY A 102 -2.37 -21.99 0.39
N LYS A 103 -1.28 -21.27 0.63
CA LYS A 103 -0.77 -20.97 1.97
C LYS A 103 -1.25 -19.60 2.42
N GLY A 104 -1.25 -19.34 3.72
CA GLY A 104 -1.52 -18.00 4.21
C GLY A 104 -0.36 -17.06 3.89
N LEU A 105 -0.65 -15.93 3.23
CA LEU A 105 0.35 -14.89 2.92
C LEU A 105 0.45 -13.92 4.11
N SER A 106 -0.66 -13.32 4.52
CA SER A 106 -0.67 -12.35 5.61
C SER A 106 -2.04 -12.24 6.30
N THR A 107 -2.07 -11.70 7.52
CA THR A 107 -3.31 -11.46 8.28
C THR A 107 -3.16 -10.34 9.29
N THR A 108 -4.22 -9.56 9.50
CA THR A 108 -4.26 -8.55 10.56
C THR A 108 -4.58 -9.12 11.93
N GLY A 109 -5.18 -10.32 12.00
CA GLY A 109 -5.68 -10.86 13.26
C GLY A 109 -6.91 -10.14 13.84
N LEU A 110 -7.48 -9.15 13.14
CA LEU A 110 -8.60 -8.34 13.64
C LEU A 110 -9.95 -9.06 13.61
N GLY A 111 -10.00 -10.23 12.97
CA GLY A 111 -11.20 -11.05 12.90
C GLY A 111 -12.15 -10.65 11.79
N HIS A 112 -13.41 -11.04 11.95
CA HIS A 112 -14.49 -10.84 11.00
C HIS A 112 -14.87 -9.36 10.82
N GLY A 113 -15.39 -9.03 9.64
CA GLY A 113 -15.95 -7.73 9.28
C GLY A 113 -16.88 -7.80 8.07
N ASP A 114 -17.48 -6.68 7.72
CA ASP A 114 -18.55 -6.60 6.73
C ASP A 114 -18.11 -6.10 5.37
N ALA A 115 -17.20 -5.14 5.30
CA ALA A 115 -16.80 -4.50 4.06
C ALA A 115 -15.29 -4.33 3.96
N GLN A 116 -14.78 -4.48 2.74
CA GLN A 116 -13.38 -4.31 2.40
C GLN A 116 -13.24 -3.77 0.98
N HIS A 117 -12.28 -2.89 0.78
CA HIS A 117 -11.93 -2.32 -0.52
C HIS A 117 -10.45 -2.54 -0.77
N TRP A 118 -10.10 -3.11 -1.92
CA TRP A 118 -8.75 -3.47 -2.33
C TRP A 118 -8.42 -2.76 -3.63
N GLY A 119 -7.36 -1.98 -3.64
CA GLY A 119 -6.92 -1.24 -4.81
C GLY A 119 -5.69 -0.40 -4.51
N ASP A 120 -5.16 0.25 -5.51
CA ASP A 120 -4.12 1.25 -5.35
C ASP A 120 -4.79 2.58 -4.92
N PHE A 121 -4.76 2.86 -3.64
CA PHE A 121 -5.41 4.03 -3.03
C PHE A 121 -4.44 5.16 -2.70
N ASP A 122 -3.15 4.85 -2.66
CA ASP A 122 -2.08 5.80 -2.41
C ASP A 122 -1.18 5.93 -3.64
N PRO A 123 -1.40 6.91 -4.51
CA PRO A 123 -0.63 7.07 -5.74
C PRO A 123 0.86 7.35 -5.54
N TYR A 124 1.30 7.58 -4.31
CA TYR A 124 2.71 7.79 -3.94
C TYR A 124 3.38 6.53 -3.40
N LYS A 125 2.63 5.44 -3.27
CA LYS A 125 3.14 4.14 -2.87
C LYS A 125 2.94 3.14 -4.00
N HIS A 126 3.91 2.31 -4.25
CA HIS A 126 3.74 1.18 -5.16
C HIS A 126 3.01 0.04 -4.46
N GLY A 127 2.14 -0.65 -5.18
CA GLY A 127 1.33 -1.74 -4.65
C GLY A 127 -0.06 -1.29 -4.25
N GLN A 128 -0.84 -2.22 -3.71
CA GLN A 128 -2.22 -1.98 -3.33
C GLN A 128 -2.36 -1.82 -1.81
N GLU A 129 -3.43 -1.19 -1.43
CA GLU A 129 -3.87 -1.05 -0.04
C GLU A 129 -5.27 -1.62 0.16
N VAL A 130 -5.61 -1.72 1.43
CA VAL A 130 -6.93 -2.16 1.86
C VAL A 130 -7.53 -1.15 2.83
N TYR A 131 -8.76 -0.74 2.57
CA TYR A 131 -9.60 -0.08 3.56
C TYR A 131 -10.73 -1.03 3.96
N ALA A 132 -10.89 -1.30 5.25
CA ALA A 132 -11.84 -2.29 5.74
C ALA A 132 -12.44 -1.93 7.09
N CYS A 133 -13.66 -2.40 7.35
CA CYS A 133 -14.30 -2.33 8.67
C CYS A 133 -14.42 -3.71 9.30
N ASN A 134 -14.05 -3.81 10.58
CA ASN A 134 -14.14 -5.02 11.39
C ASN A 134 -15.31 -4.97 12.36
N GLU A 135 -16.00 -6.10 12.51
CA GLU A 135 -17.05 -6.34 13.51
C GLU A 135 -16.49 -6.96 14.79
N THR A 136 -15.64 -8.00 14.66
CA THR A 136 -15.08 -8.73 15.82
C THR A 136 -14.19 -7.86 16.70
N SER A 137 -13.37 -7.02 16.08
CA SER A 137 -12.60 -5.98 16.76
C SER A 137 -13.02 -4.65 16.16
N PRO A 138 -14.16 -4.06 16.60
CA PRO A 138 -14.81 -2.95 15.92
C PRO A 138 -13.83 -1.82 15.61
N SER A 139 -13.62 -1.59 14.34
CA SER A 139 -12.66 -0.59 13.86
C SER A 139 -12.69 -0.45 12.35
N ASN A 140 -12.29 0.72 11.86
CA ASN A 140 -11.83 0.87 10.49
C ASN A 140 -10.32 0.81 10.44
N ASN A 141 -9.76 0.20 9.42
CA ASN A 141 -8.32 0.14 9.24
C ASN A 141 -7.94 0.35 7.78
N TYR A 142 -6.80 1.00 7.62
CA TYR A 142 -6.11 1.16 6.36
C TYR A 142 -4.75 0.48 6.44
N ARG A 143 -4.43 -0.38 5.50
CA ARG A 143 -3.30 -1.27 5.58
C ARG A 143 -2.69 -1.59 4.22
N ASP A 144 -1.48 -2.09 4.23
CA ASP A 144 -0.82 -2.70 3.08
C ASP A 144 -1.53 -3.99 2.66
N ALA A 145 -1.75 -4.19 1.37
CA ALA A 145 -2.47 -5.34 0.86
C ALA A 145 -1.66 -6.64 0.94
N THR A 146 -0.34 -6.57 0.72
CA THR A 146 0.54 -7.73 0.72
C THR A 146 0.83 -8.21 2.14
N THR A 147 1.25 -7.29 3.01
CA THR A 147 1.78 -7.61 4.35
C THR A 147 0.73 -7.54 5.45
N SER A 148 -0.45 -6.98 5.16
CA SER A 148 -1.49 -6.62 6.15
C SER A 148 -0.99 -5.65 7.24
N LYS A 149 0.14 -4.97 7.04
CA LYS A 149 0.65 -3.95 7.95
C LYS A 149 -0.32 -2.79 8.02
N ILE A 150 -0.80 -2.53 9.23
CA ILE A 150 -1.78 -1.48 9.48
C ILE A 150 -1.07 -0.12 9.54
N TYR A 151 -1.44 0.80 8.64
CA TYR A 151 -0.95 2.17 8.62
C TYR A 151 -1.66 3.03 9.66
N TYR A 152 -2.98 2.89 9.74
CA TYR A 152 -3.77 3.44 10.83
C TYR A 152 -5.00 2.59 11.11
N ARG A 153 -5.47 2.66 12.34
CA ARG A 153 -6.68 2.00 12.81
C ARG A 153 -7.50 2.95 13.66
N LEU A 154 -8.77 3.06 13.34
CA LEU A 154 -9.74 3.81 14.13
C LEU A 154 -10.59 2.80 14.89
N ALA A 155 -10.40 2.74 16.21
CA ALA A 155 -11.20 1.86 17.05
C ALA A 155 -12.65 2.36 17.09
N GLY A 156 -13.58 1.51 16.72
CA GLY A 156 -15.01 1.75 16.81
C GLY A 156 -15.61 1.22 18.12
N GLY A 157 -16.75 1.76 18.51
CA GLY A 157 -17.50 1.26 19.67
C GLY A 157 -18.47 0.13 19.33
N SER A 158 -18.75 -0.08 18.05
CA SER A 158 -19.71 -1.07 17.53
C SER A 158 -19.37 -1.44 16.09
N ASP A 159 -20.09 -2.41 15.54
CA ASP A 159 -20.02 -2.78 14.13
C ASP A 159 -20.44 -1.59 13.24
N ASP A 160 -19.59 -1.25 12.27
CA ASP A 160 -19.87 -0.23 11.26
C ASP A 160 -20.79 -0.75 10.14
N GLY A 161 -20.82 -2.04 9.94
CA GLY A 161 -21.62 -2.74 8.94
C GLY A 161 -21.26 -2.42 7.48
N ARG A 162 -20.66 -1.26 7.21
CA ARG A 162 -20.22 -0.80 5.88
C ARG A 162 -19.06 0.18 5.98
N SER A 163 -18.21 0.12 4.98
CA SER A 163 -17.20 1.14 4.70
C SER A 163 -17.13 1.40 3.21
N MET A 164 -16.45 2.45 2.82
CA MET A 164 -16.20 2.81 1.44
C MET A 164 -14.79 3.37 1.31
N CYS A 165 -14.15 3.10 0.16
CA CYS A 165 -12.90 3.72 -0.22
C CYS A 165 -12.91 4.03 -1.71
N GLY A 166 -12.46 5.22 -2.08
CA GLY A 166 -12.39 5.68 -3.45
C GLY A 166 -11.87 7.10 -3.57
N ASN A 167 -11.60 7.53 -4.79
CA ASN A 167 -11.10 8.86 -5.10
C ASN A 167 -12.26 9.83 -5.40
N PHE A 168 -12.93 10.35 -4.36
CA PHE A 168 -14.15 11.15 -4.49
C PHE A 168 -13.92 12.65 -4.64
N THR A 169 -12.73 13.15 -4.35
CA THR A 169 -12.40 14.57 -4.39
C THR A 169 -10.92 14.80 -4.66
N ASN A 170 -10.59 15.90 -5.31
CA ASN A 170 -9.22 16.38 -5.49
C ASN A 170 -8.76 17.37 -4.39
N GLU A 171 -9.55 17.55 -3.33
CA GLU A 171 -9.16 18.38 -2.18
C GLU A 171 -8.01 17.75 -1.38
N VAL A 172 -7.84 16.44 -1.51
CA VAL A 172 -6.75 15.65 -0.91
C VAL A 172 -6.15 14.71 -1.95
N PRO A 173 -4.87 14.38 -1.84
CA PRO A 173 -4.27 13.39 -2.71
C PRO A 173 -4.73 11.96 -2.38
N GLY A 174 -4.87 11.14 -3.42
CA GLY A 174 -5.26 9.74 -3.27
C GLY A 174 -6.72 9.52 -2.90
N ALA A 175 -7.04 8.28 -2.59
CA ALA A 175 -8.38 7.90 -2.20
C ALA A 175 -8.74 8.34 -0.78
N ILE A 176 -10.02 8.26 -0.47
CA ILE A 176 -10.60 8.56 0.84
C ILE A 176 -11.33 7.33 1.35
N GLY A 177 -11.02 6.90 2.57
CA GLY A 177 -11.76 5.88 3.30
C GLY A 177 -12.75 6.50 4.29
N PHE A 178 -13.93 5.91 4.41
CA PHE A 178 -14.94 6.31 5.40
C PHE A 178 -15.92 5.18 5.73
N SER A 179 -16.63 5.34 6.85
CA SER A 179 -17.67 4.42 7.29
C SER A 179 -18.89 5.17 7.83
N GLY A 180 -19.85 4.44 8.38
CA GLY A 180 -21.02 5.04 9.05
C GLY A 180 -20.66 5.82 10.32
N HIS A 181 -19.55 5.50 10.98
CA HIS A 181 -19.12 6.09 12.24
C HIS A 181 -17.92 7.04 12.08
N ASP A 182 -17.14 6.90 11.01
CA ASP A 182 -15.91 7.65 10.82
C ASP A 182 -16.02 8.68 9.71
N SER A 183 -15.34 9.80 9.95
CA SER A 183 -15.15 10.85 8.96
C SER A 183 -14.26 10.37 7.81
N PHE A 184 -14.30 11.07 6.70
CA PHE A 184 -13.39 10.85 5.58
C PHE A 184 -11.93 10.98 6.00
N ILE A 185 -11.12 10.01 5.58
CA ILE A 185 -9.70 9.93 5.89
C ILE A 185 -8.92 9.72 4.61
N SER A 186 -7.92 10.57 4.38
CA SER A 186 -7.02 10.41 3.24
C SER A 186 -6.17 9.15 3.37
N CYS A 187 -6.16 8.32 2.33
CA CYS A 187 -5.33 7.12 2.26
C CYS A 187 -3.84 7.43 2.06
N VAL A 188 -3.47 8.64 1.64
CA VAL A 188 -2.07 9.07 1.56
C VAL A 188 -1.51 9.45 2.93
N ALA A 189 -2.36 9.83 3.88
CA ALA A 189 -1.91 10.18 5.21
C ALA A 189 -1.38 8.96 5.97
N ALA A 190 -0.18 9.05 6.50
CA ALA A 190 0.37 8.06 7.44
C ALA A 190 -0.32 8.12 8.81
N ALA A 191 -1.01 9.21 9.09
CA ALA A 191 -1.76 9.44 10.31
C ALA A 191 -3.15 9.96 9.95
N HIS A 192 -4.11 9.59 10.76
CA HIS A 192 -5.46 10.08 10.70
C HIS A 192 -5.50 11.62 10.72
N THR A 193 -6.00 12.21 9.65
CA THR A 193 -6.32 13.64 9.62
C THR A 193 -7.83 13.79 9.47
N SER A 194 -8.49 14.25 10.51
CA SER A 194 -9.94 14.42 10.60
C SER A 194 -10.48 15.63 9.81
N ALA A 195 -9.78 16.07 8.78
CA ALA A 195 -10.00 17.37 8.18
C ALA A 195 -11.05 17.42 7.07
N ILE A 196 -11.60 16.28 6.63
CA ILE A 196 -12.61 16.24 5.57
C ILE A 196 -13.98 16.06 6.21
N LYS A 197 -14.96 16.82 5.72
CA LYS A 197 -16.34 16.72 6.19
C LYS A 197 -16.89 15.31 5.95
N SER A 198 -17.38 14.67 6.99
CA SER A 198 -18.05 13.37 6.87
C SER A 198 -19.31 13.47 6.01
N ASN A 199 -19.59 12.42 5.25
CA ASN A 199 -20.85 12.20 4.56
C ASN A 199 -21.30 13.33 3.61
N TYR A 200 -20.38 13.90 2.86
CA TYR A 200 -20.64 15.06 2.00
C TYR A 200 -21.35 14.67 0.69
N GLY A 201 -22.52 14.05 0.82
CA GLY A 201 -23.39 13.73 -0.30
C GLY A 201 -23.11 12.40 -0.99
N VAL A 202 -22.19 11.57 -0.51
CA VAL A 202 -21.86 10.24 -1.05
C VAL A 202 -22.35 9.12 -0.12
N SER A 203 -22.54 7.93 -0.67
CA SER A 203 -23.00 6.74 0.08
C SER A 203 -21.86 5.75 0.32
N GLN A 204 -22.03 4.87 1.28
CA GLN A 204 -21.05 3.84 1.64
C GLN A 204 -21.31 2.47 1.01
N ASN A 205 -22.21 2.37 0.00
CA ASN A 205 -22.58 1.08 -0.58
C ASN A 205 -21.76 0.70 -1.79
N PHE A 206 -21.69 1.56 -2.81
CA PHE A 206 -20.92 1.30 -4.03
C PHE A 206 -20.23 2.57 -4.49
N ARG A 207 -18.97 2.48 -4.92
CA ARG A 207 -18.29 3.50 -5.69
C ARG A 207 -18.51 3.23 -7.19
N ILE A 208 -18.42 4.21 -8.04
CA ILE A 208 -18.65 4.08 -9.48
C ILE A 208 -17.96 5.20 -10.25
N TYR A 209 -17.40 4.92 -11.41
CA TYR A 209 -17.02 5.95 -12.39
C TYR A 209 -18.22 6.26 -13.27
N TRP A 210 -18.81 7.46 -13.10
CA TRP A 210 -20.06 7.79 -13.78
C TRP A 210 -19.98 9.03 -14.67
N ASP A 211 -19.57 10.16 -14.13
CA ASP A 211 -19.57 11.40 -14.90
C ASP A 211 -18.33 11.56 -15.80
N GLY A 212 -18.00 12.73 -16.23
CA GLY A 212 -16.95 12.95 -17.24
C GLY A 212 -15.56 13.20 -16.69
N ASP A 213 -15.38 13.27 -15.37
CA ASP A 213 -14.08 13.42 -14.72
C ASP A 213 -13.53 12.07 -14.19
N LEU A 214 -12.32 12.06 -13.62
CA LEU A 214 -11.69 10.84 -13.10
C LEU A 214 -11.95 10.64 -11.60
N LEU A 215 -12.80 11.48 -10.99
CA LEU A 215 -13.25 11.27 -9.62
C LEU A 215 -14.38 10.24 -9.62
N GLU A 216 -14.40 9.45 -8.56
CA GLU A 216 -15.46 8.47 -8.39
C GLU A 216 -16.71 9.12 -7.79
N GLU A 217 -17.85 8.64 -8.22
CA GLU A 217 -19.14 8.84 -7.60
C GLU A 217 -19.48 7.63 -6.73
N THR A 218 -20.63 7.70 -6.06
CA THR A 218 -21.21 6.55 -5.37
C THR A 218 -22.60 6.23 -5.91
N PHE A 219 -22.92 4.93 -5.97
CA PHE A 219 -24.25 4.44 -6.24
C PHE A 219 -24.92 4.00 -4.95
N ASN A 220 -26.20 4.33 -4.81
CA ASN A 220 -27.06 3.83 -3.74
C ASN A 220 -28.48 3.55 -4.27
N GLY A 221 -29.24 2.79 -3.49
CA GLY A 221 -30.61 2.46 -3.84
C GLY A 221 -31.29 1.76 -2.67
N THR A 222 -32.46 1.23 -2.93
CA THR A 222 -33.19 0.43 -1.95
C THR A 222 -33.75 -0.84 -2.60
N ALA A 223 -33.95 -1.88 -1.81
CA ALA A 223 -34.62 -3.10 -2.26
C ALA A 223 -36.17 -2.96 -2.28
N LEU A 224 -36.68 -1.81 -1.86
CA LEU A 224 -38.11 -1.55 -1.86
C LEU A 224 -38.64 -1.34 -3.28
N ARG A 225 -39.74 -1.96 -3.59
CA ARG A 225 -40.43 -1.79 -4.87
C ARG A 225 -40.86 -0.33 -5.07
N ASN A 226 -40.76 0.18 -6.28
CA ASN A 226 -41.04 1.57 -6.66
C ASN A 226 -40.11 2.60 -5.98
N SER A 227 -38.92 2.21 -5.62
CA SER A 227 -37.86 3.13 -5.22
C SER A 227 -36.98 3.49 -6.43
N ASN A 228 -36.00 4.33 -6.19
CA ASN A 228 -35.08 4.78 -7.24
C ASN A 228 -33.65 4.45 -6.82
N GLY A 229 -32.86 3.88 -7.74
CA GLY A 229 -31.42 3.92 -7.64
C GLY A 229 -30.91 5.32 -7.99
N ALA A 230 -29.79 5.73 -7.45
CA ALA A 230 -29.23 7.04 -7.73
C ALA A 230 -27.69 7.06 -7.64
N ILE A 231 -27.11 7.95 -8.43
CA ILE A 231 -25.67 8.27 -8.40
C ILE A 231 -25.48 9.57 -7.61
N TYR A 232 -24.50 9.56 -6.72
CA TYR A 232 -24.18 10.66 -5.83
C TYR A 232 -22.75 11.12 -6.02
N LYS A 233 -22.54 12.43 -6.15
CA LYS A 233 -21.21 13.04 -6.26
C LYS A 233 -20.87 13.80 -4.98
N TYR A 234 -19.61 13.68 -4.57
CA TYR A 234 -19.07 14.43 -3.43
C TYR A 234 -19.36 15.94 -3.58
N GLY A 235 -19.87 16.55 -2.53
CA GLY A 235 -20.20 17.97 -2.48
C GLY A 235 -21.45 18.39 -3.27
N LYS A 236 -22.08 17.49 -4.03
CA LYS A 236 -23.26 17.82 -4.85
C LYS A 236 -24.53 17.04 -4.47
N GLY A 237 -24.37 15.85 -3.85
CA GLY A 237 -25.50 14.95 -3.61
C GLY A 237 -25.88 14.16 -4.87
N ALA A 238 -27.16 13.81 -5.01
CA ALA A 238 -27.64 13.04 -6.15
C ALA A 238 -27.51 13.83 -7.46
N ILE A 239 -26.80 13.25 -8.45
CA ILE A 239 -26.60 13.84 -9.79
C ILE A 239 -27.41 13.10 -10.86
N GLN A 240 -27.79 11.85 -10.61
CA GLN A 240 -28.61 11.04 -11.49
C GLN A 240 -29.54 10.16 -10.65
N THR A 241 -30.80 10.01 -11.08
CA THR A 241 -31.79 9.14 -10.46
C THR A 241 -32.41 8.23 -11.52
N PHE A 242 -32.63 6.98 -11.16
CA PHE A 242 -33.17 5.93 -12.04
C PHE A 242 -34.57 5.54 -11.58
N ASP A 243 -35.58 6.14 -12.17
CA ASP A 243 -36.98 5.97 -11.76
C ASP A 243 -37.44 4.52 -11.89
N ASN A 244 -38.20 4.06 -10.89
CA ASN A 244 -38.79 2.71 -10.81
C ASN A 244 -37.78 1.56 -10.81
N THR A 245 -36.54 1.84 -10.45
CA THR A 245 -35.53 0.79 -10.27
C THR A 245 -35.40 0.42 -8.80
N TYR A 246 -34.94 -0.79 -8.54
CA TYR A 246 -34.62 -1.21 -7.19
C TYR A 246 -33.47 -2.23 -7.17
N THR A 247 -32.77 -2.20 -6.05
CA THR A 247 -31.58 -3.01 -5.80
C THR A 247 -31.95 -4.33 -5.12
N ASN A 248 -30.97 -5.14 -4.85
CA ASN A 248 -31.07 -6.38 -4.11
C ASN A 248 -30.45 -6.22 -2.71
N ASN A 249 -30.61 -7.22 -1.84
CA ASN A 249 -29.94 -7.32 -0.57
C ASN A 249 -30.18 -6.14 0.39
N ASP A 250 -31.42 -5.64 0.38
CA ASP A 250 -31.94 -4.61 1.30
C ASP A 250 -31.00 -3.39 1.45
N THR A 251 -30.58 -3.06 2.68
CA THR A 251 -29.74 -1.89 2.99
C THR A 251 -28.36 -1.92 2.32
N LYS A 252 -27.95 -3.06 1.78
CA LYS A 252 -26.66 -3.19 1.04
C LYS A 252 -26.74 -2.63 -0.38
N ALA A 253 -27.96 -2.28 -0.84
CA ALA A 253 -28.23 -1.63 -2.13
C ALA A 253 -27.53 -2.27 -3.34
N THR A 254 -27.45 -3.59 -3.35
CA THR A 254 -26.72 -4.35 -4.35
C THR A 254 -27.36 -4.26 -5.72
N PRO A 255 -26.70 -3.73 -6.76
CA PRO A 255 -27.19 -3.83 -8.14
C PRO A 255 -27.20 -5.28 -8.61
N CYS A 256 -27.80 -5.57 -9.74
CA CYS A 256 -27.64 -6.88 -10.39
C CYS A 256 -26.21 -7.07 -10.88
N MET A 257 -25.59 -6.00 -11.36
CA MET A 257 -24.18 -5.92 -11.74
C MET A 257 -23.77 -4.45 -11.86
N GLN A 258 -22.51 -4.16 -11.58
CA GLN A 258 -21.84 -2.90 -11.90
C GLN A 258 -20.56 -3.23 -12.65
N ALA A 259 -20.35 -2.64 -13.80
CA ALA A 259 -19.14 -2.83 -14.60
C ALA A 259 -19.03 -1.81 -15.73
N ASP A 260 -17.83 -1.61 -16.27
CA ASP A 260 -17.57 -0.99 -17.57
C ASP A 260 -17.97 -1.97 -18.70
N ILE A 261 -19.28 -2.09 -18.92
CA ILE A 261 -19.85 -3.06 -19.87
C ILE A 261 -19.65 -2.61 -21.32
N PHE A 262 -19.70 -1.29 -21.55
CA PHE A 262 -19.56 -0.72 -22.89
C PHE A 262 -18.11 -0.40 -23.28
N GLY A 263 -17.17 -0.55 -22.33
CA GLY A 263 -15.74 -0.47 -22.61
C GLY A 263 -15.22 0.94 -22.80
N ASP A 264 -15.89 1.94 -22.25
CA ASP A 264 -15.49 3.34 -22.32
C ASP A 264 -14.86 3.89 -21.03
N TRP A 265 -14.50 3.00 -20.10
CA TRP A 265 -13.95 3.17 -18.75
C TRP A 265 -14.95 3.67 -17.69
N ARG A 266 -16.07 4.19 -18.09
CA ARG A 266 -17.16 4.50 -17.16
C ARG A 266 -18.03 3.26 -16.97
N GLU A 267 -18.66 3.18 -15.81
CA GLU A 267 -19.33 1.96 -15.42
C GLU A 267 -20.85 2.07 -15.62
N GLU A 268 -21.45 0.97 -16.06
CA GLU A 268 -22.88 0.77 -16.12
C GLU A 268 -23.35 0.11 -14.83
N VAL A 269 -24.63 0.34 -14.52
CA VAL A 269 -25.34 -0.33 -13.43
C VAL A 269 -26.53 -1.09 -14.01
N ILE A 270 -26.61 -2.39 -13.75
CA ILE A 270 -27.78 -3.20 -14.09
C ILE A 270 -28.70 -3.26 -12.88
N LEU A 271 -29.94 -2.79 -13.05
CA LEU A 271 -30.95 -2.71 -12.00
C LEU A 271 -32.22 -3.47 -12.39
N ARG A 272 -32.98 -3.90 -11.41
CA ARG A 272 -34.32 -4.45 -11.66
C ARG A 272 -35.29 -3.31 -11.97
N ASP A 273 -36.18 -3.57 -12.94
CA ASP A 273 -37.31 -2.72 -13.28
C ASP A 273 -38.56 -3.58 -13.32
N GLY A 274 -39.34 -3.51 -12.25
CA GLY A 274 -40.48 -4.42 -12.05
C GLY A 274 -40.02 -5.85 -11.72
N ASP A 275 -40.89 -6.82 -11.98
CA ASP A 275 -40.68 -8.22 -11.58
C ASP A 275 -39.86 -9.02 -12.61
N ASN A 276 -39.92 -8.62 -13.87
CA ASN A 276 -39.42 -9.43 -14.98
C ASN A 276 -38.44 -8.71 -15.90
N ASN A 277 -38.06 -7.47 -15.60
CA ASN A 277 -37.20 -6.66 -16.44
C ASN A 277 -35.91 -6.29 -15.69
N MET A 278 -34.85 -6.15 -16.46
CA MET A 278 -33.60 -5.52 -16.05
C MET A 278 -33.31 -4.35 -16.99
N ARG A 279 -32.79 -3.27 -16.44
CA ARG A 279 -32.31 -2.12 -17.20
C ARG A 279 -30.81 -1.98 -17.00
N ILE A 280 -30.12 -1.61 -18.08
CA ILE A 280 -28.73 -1.16 -18.03
C ILE A 280 -28.78 0.36 -18.04
N GLU A 281 -28.33 0.95 -16.95
CA GLU A 281 -28.20 2.39 -16.82
C GLU A 281 -26.77 2.78 -17.18
N THR A 282 -26.60 3.73 -18.08
CA THR A 282 -25.32 4.25 -18.55
C THR A 282 -25.31 5.77 -18.55
N THR A 283 -24.13 6.36 -18.50
CA THR A 283 -23.97 7.81 -18.60
C THR A 283 -23.84 8.25 -20.06
N THR A 284 -24.39 9.42 -20.37
CA THR A 284 -24.19 10.12 -21.64
C THR A 284 -23.35 11.38 -21.48
N THR A 285 -22.79 11.63 -20.31
CA THR A 285 -21.99 12.82 -20.02
C THR A 285 -20.71 12.79 -20.85
N PRO A 286 -20.41 13.86 -21.63
CA PRO A 286 -19.16 13.90 -22.39
C PRO A 286 -17.94 13.92 -21.48
N THR A 287 -16.88 13.22 -21.90
CA THR A 287 -15.58 13.25 -21.21
C THR A 287 -14.44 13.57 -22.18
N LYS A 288 -13.45 14.33 -21.67
CA LYS A 288 -12.17 14.57 -22.38
C LYS A 288 -11.17 13.43 -22.21
N TRP A 289 -11.38 12.60 -21.20
CA TRP A 289 -10.47 11.52 -20.85
C TRP A 289 -10.64 10.33 -21.79
N ARG A 290 -9.51 9.73 -22.16
CA ARG A 290 -9.44 8.52 -22.99
C ARG A 290 -8.62 7.49 -22.23
N ASN A 291 -9.31 6.59 -21.55
CA ASN A 291 -8.72 5.51 -20.79
C ASN A 291 -9.03 4.18 -21.47
N TYR A 292 -8.29 3.14 -21.10
CA TYR A 292 -8.63 1.77 -21.47
C TYR A 292 -9.92 1.36 -20.75
N THR A 293 -10.61 0.37 -21.33
CA THR A 293 -11.69 -0.30 -20.58
C THR A 293 -11.16 -0.83 -19.26
N LEU A 294 -11.92 -0.68 -18.18
CA LEU A 294 -11.52 -1.20 -16.87
C LEU A 294 -11.42 -2.74 -16.87
N LEU A 295 -12.11 -3.42 -17.78
CA LEU A 295 -11.99 -4.87 -17.97
C LEU A 295 -10.60 -5.31 -18.49
N HIS A 296 -9.75 -4.36 -18.89
CA HIS A 296 -8.34 -4.64 -19.18
C HIS A 296 -7.58 -5.11 -17.93
N ASP A 297 -7.94 -4.59 -16.79
CA ASP A 297 -7.36 -4.97 -15.51
C ASP A 297 -7.85 -6.36 -15.05
N PRO A 298 -6.96 -7.34 -14.78
CA PRO A 298 -7.35 -8.66 -14.30
C PRO A 298 -8.15 -8.64 -13.00
N GLN A 299 -7.78 -7.79 -12.03
CA GLN A 299 -8.50 -7.64 -10.77
C GLN A 299 -9.94 -7.17 -10.99
N TYR A 300 -10.11 -6.11 -11.78
CA TYR A 300 -11.44 -5.58 -12.13
C TYR A 300 -12.27 -6.62 -12.88
N ARG A 301 -11.67 -7.32 -13.85
CA ARG A 301 -12.33 -8.38 -14.61
C ARG A 301 -12.77 -9.56 -13.73
N ASN A 302 -11.95 -9.96 -12.75
CA ASN A 302 -12.33 -10.98 -11.78
C ASN A 302 -13.51 -10.55 -10.92
N ALA A 303 -13.65 -9.26 -10.64
CA ALA A 303 -14.77 -8.74 -9.85
C ALA A 303 -16.13 -8.99 -10.51
N MET A 304 -16.18 -9.12 -11.85
CA MET A 304 -17.42 -9.50 -12.56
C MET A 304 -17.93 -10.86 -12.13
N VAL A 305 -17.06 -11.76 -11.69
CA VAL A 305 -17.43 -13.10 -11.24
C VAL A 305 -17.82 -13.12 -9.76
N TRP A 306 -17.09 -12.38 -8.90
CA TRP A 306 -17.29 -12.48 -7.46
C TRP A 306 -18.16 -11.37 -6.85
N GLN A 307 -18.41 -10.24 -7.53
CA GLN A 307 -19.13 -9.11 -6.94
C GLN A 307 -20.54 -9.43 -6.44
N MET A 308 -21.15 -10.51 -6.93
CA MET A 308 -22.46 -10.98 -6.51
C MET A 308 -22.41 -11.98 -5.35
N ASN A 309 -21.25 -12.27 -4.81
CA ASN A 309 -21.12 -13.16 -3.65
C ASN A 309 -21.28 -12.39 -2.33
N GLY A 310 -22.01 -12.96 -1.40
CA GLY A 310 -22.16 -12.40 -0.05
C GLY A 310 -22.74 -10.98 -0.01
N TYR A 311 -22.03 -10.08 0.64
CA TYR A 311 -22.38 -8.65 0.70
C TYR A 311 -21.69 -7.89 -0.42
N ASN A 312 -22.08 -8.03 -1.58
CA ASN A 312 -21.48 -7.40 -2.75
C ASN A 312 -20.68 -6.14 -2.48
N GLN A 313 -19.55 -6.03 -3.13
CA GLN A 313 -18.68 -4.88 -3.10
C GLN A 313 -18.46 -4.37 -4.52
N PRO A 314 -18.25 -3.05 -4.72
CA PRO A 314 -17.92 -2.53 -6.02
C PRO A 314 -16.60 -3.13 -6.52
N PRO A 315 -16.46 -3.34 -7.82
CA PRO A 315 -15.17 -3.70 -8.39
C PRO A 315 -14.19 -2.53 -8.25
N HIS A 316 -12.92 -2.82 -7.97
CA HIS A 316 -11.82 -1.86 -7.96
C HIS A 316 -10.78 -2.27 -8.98
N VAL A 317 -10.10 -1.29 -9.57
CA VAL A 317 -8.91 -1.52 -10.40
C VAL A 317 -7.68 -1.71 -9.51
N SER A 318 -6.67 -2.41 -10.02
CA SER A 318 -5.41 -2.66 -9.32
C SER A 318 -4.43 -1.49 -9.35
N TYR A 319 -4.74 -0.42 -10.06
CA TYR A 319 -3.92 0.77 -10.24
C TYR A 319 -4.69 2.03 -9.85
N PHE A 320 -3.97 3.09 -9.50
CA PHE A 320 -4.62 4.36 -9.19
C PHE A 320 -5.20 5.00 -10.46
N LEU A 321 -6.48 5.30 -10.42
CA LEU A 321 -7.19 6.06 -11.45
C LEU A 321 -7.87 7.26 -10.80
N GLY A 322 -7.34 8.45 -11.04
CA GLY A 322 -7.83 9.67 -10.42
C GLY A 322 -7.21 10.93 -11.01
N GLU A 323 -7.73 12.09 -10.63
CA GLU A 323 -7.20 13.40 -11.06
C GLU A 323 -6.11 13.84 -10.08
N MET A 324 -4.85 13.58 -10.44
CA MET A 324 -3.70 14.05 -9.68
C MET A 324 -2.60 14.54 -10.60
N GLU A 325 -1.93 15.62 -10.17
CA GLU A 325 -0.77 16.16 -10.87
C GLU A 325 0.38 15.14 -10.89
N GLY A 326 0.91 14.88 -12.09
CA GLY A 326 2.03 13.97 -12.28
C GLY A 326 1.68 12.49 -12.32
N ILE A 327 0.41 12.13 -12.12
CA ILE A 327 -0.06 10.75 -12.30
C ILE A 327 -0.50 10.55 -13.74
N THR A 328 0.07 9.55 -14.39
CA THR A 328 -0.37 9.11 -15.73
C THR A 328 -1.23 7.88 -15.58
N MET A 329 -2.37 7.86 -16.27
CA MET A 329 -3.19 6.67 -16.41
C MET A 329 -2.44 5.64 -17.26
N ALA A 330 -1.77 4.71 -16.63
CA ALA A 330 -1.13 3.59 -17.30
C ALA A 330 -1.91 2.31 -16.99
N PRO A 331 -2.16 1.47 -17.98
CA PRO A 331 -2.70 0.14 -17.70
C PRO A 331 -1.70 -0.63 -16.85
N PRO A 332 -2.19 -1.58 -16.02
CA PRO A 332 -1.31 -2.45 -15.25
C PRO A 332 -0.37 -3.22 -16.20
N ALA A 333 0.80 -3.54 -15.71
CA ALA A 333 1.72 -4.38 -16.47
C ALA A 333 1.06 -5.74 -16.77
N PRO A 334 1.29 -6.32 -17.95
CA PRO A 334 0.80 -7.67 -18.22
C PRO A 334 1.34 -8.65 -17.19
N MET A 335 0.52 -9.62 -16.80
CA MET A 335 0.93 -10.70 -15.90
C MET A 335 2.16 -11.42 -16.49
N SER A 336 3.15 -11.67 -15.63
CA SER A 336 4.42 -12.22 -16.06
C SER A 336 4.34 -13.71 -16.34
N ASN A 337 4.94 -14.12 -17.45
CA ASN A 337 4.97 -15.53 -17.89
C ASN A 337 6.27 -16.26 -17.56
N GLY A 338 7.02 -15.89 -16.52
CA GLY A 338 8.33 -16.51 -16.33
C GLY A 338 8.91 -16.42 -14.92
N LYS A 339 8.09 -16.56 -13.89
CA LYS A 339 8.56 -16.61 -12.50
C LYS A 339 9.45 -17.83 -12.26
N VAL A 340 10.61 -17.63 -11.67
CA VAL A 340 11.49 -18.66 -11.13
C VAL A 340 11.67 -18.40 -9.65
N GLU A 341 11.20 -19.33 -8.83
CA GLU A 341 11.40 -19.29 -7.39
C GLU A 341 12.77 -19.87 -7.03
N ILE A 342 13.48 -19.19 -6.13
CA ILE A 342 14.79 -19.60 -5.66
C ILE A 342 14.70 -19.92 -4.17
N ALA A 343 14.96 -21.18 -3.83
CA ALA A 343 15.00 -21.58 -2.43
C ALA A 343 16.21 -20.96 -1.70
N ALA A 344 16.12 -20.83 -0.37
CA ALA A 344 17.22 -20.38 0.48
C ALA A 344 18.50 -21.18 0.19
N GLY A 345 19.64 -20.50 0.06
CA GLY A 345 20.91 -21.08 -0.35
C GLY A 345 21.10 -21.26 -1.86
N GLY A 346 20.07 -20.97 -2.65
CA GLY A 346 20.12 -21.10 -4.11
C GLY A 346 20.94 -20.01 -4.80
N THR A 347 21.19 -20.20 -6.11
CA THR A 347 21.99 -19.29 -6.94
C THR A 347 21.12 -18.57 -7.96
N ILE A 348 21.21 -17.26 -8.01
CA ILE A 348 20.60 -16.40 -9.03
C ILE A 348 21.58 -16.35 -10.21
N SER A 349 21.11 -16.76 -11.39
CA SER A 349 21.93 -16.80 -12.61
C SER A 349 21.19 -16.23 -13.82
N SER A 350 21.89 -15.94 -14.92
CA SER A 350 21.33 -15.38 -16.16
C SER A 350 20.53 -16.35 -17.02
N ALA A 351 20.26 -17.55 -16.55
CA ALA A 351 19.85 -18.67 -17.41
C ALA A 351 18.47 -18.55 -18.05
N THR A 352 17.66 -17.52 -17.73
CA THR A 352 16.32 -17.38 -18.30
C THR A 352 15.91 -15.92 -18.46
N ASN A 353 15.16 -15.63 -19.53
CA ASN A 353 14.43 -14.38 -19.76
C ASN A 353 13.18 -14.29 -18.84
N GLY A 354 13.29 -14.70 -17.59
CA GLY A 354 12.20 -14.75 -16.63
C GLY A 354 12.30 -13.71 -15.54
N GLN A 355 11.21 -13.53 -14.81
CA GLN A 355 11.26 -12.88 -13.50
C GLN A 355 11.87 -13.84 -12.49
N TYR A 356 12.74 -13.34 -11.64
CA TYR A 356 13.25 -14.09 -10.50
C TYR A 356 12.62 -13.53 -9.23
N VAL A 357 12.09 -14.39 -8.41
CA VAL A 357 11.52 -14.04 -7.12
C VAL A 357 12.22 -14.87 -6.06
N LEU A 358 12.68 -14.23 -5.01
CA LEU A 358 13.19 -14.97 -3.86
C LEU A 358 12.01 -15.68 -3.17
N ALA A 359 12.20 -16.96 -2.82
CA ALA A 359 11.19 -17.71 -2.13
C ALA A 359 10.87 -17.08 -0.77
N ASP A 360 9.60 -17.18 -0.38
CA ASP A 360 9.14 -16.77 0.92
C ASP A 360 9.92 -17.47 2.02
N ALA A 361 10.44 -16.69 2.96
CA ALA A 361 11.20 -17.19 4.08
C ALA A 361 10.53 -16.82 5.40
N THR A 362 10.44 -17.77 6.29
CA THR A 362 10.01 -17.57 7.68
C THR A 362 11.21 -17.39 8.62
N ALA A 363 12.38 -17.07 8.05
CA ALA A 363 13.66 -16.85 8.73
C ALA A 363 14.60 -16.06 7.81
N ASP A 364 15.67 -15.52 8.37
CA ASP A 364 16.76 -14.94 7.57
C ASP A 364 17.31 -15.95 6.57
N ALA A 365 17.57 -15.53 5.35
CA ALA A 365 18.05 -16.39 4.27
C ALA A 365 19.20 -15.75 3.48
N THR A 366 20.12 -16.59 2.98
CA THR A 366 21.24 -16.17 2.15
C THR A 366 21.15 -16.82 0.78
N TYR A 367 21.45 -16.04 -0.27
CA TYR A 367 21.45 -16.47 -1.67
C TYR A 367 22.75 -16.08 -2.34
N GLN A 368 23.15 -16.82 -3.38
CA GLN A 368 24.31 -16.55 -4.19
C GLN A 368 23.91 -15.79 -5.47
N VAL A 369 24.68 -14.80 -5.87
CA VAL A 369 24.56 -14.14 -7.17
C VAL A 369 25.73 -14.58 -8.04
N ALA A 370 25.44 -15.21 -9.17
CA ALA A 370 26.46 -15.47 -10.17
C ALA A 370 26.92 -14.16 -10.79
N ASP A 371 28.22 -14.03 -11.05
CA ASP A 371 28.75 -12.79 -11.64
C ASP A 371 28.14 -12.52 -13.01
N GLY A 372 27.67 -11.28 -13.22
CA GLY A 372 26.95 -10.88 -14.42
C GLY A 372 25.53 -11.42 -14.55
N ALA A 373 24.94 -11.95 -13.48
CA ALA A 373 23.54 -12.41 -13.50
C ALA A 373 22.60 -11.29 -13.98
N ALA A 374 21.80 -11.57 -15.02
CA ALA A 374 20.95 -10.60 -15.70
C ALA A 374 19.53 -11.13 -15.95
N PRO A 375 18.76 -11.49 -14.92
CA PRO A 375 17.35 -11.74 -15.08
C PRO A 375 16.64 -10.49 -15.62
N ALA A 376 15.46 -10.62 -16.22
CA ALA A 376 14.71 -9.45 -16.66
C ALA A 376 14.29 -8.60 -15.45
N ILE A 377 13.81 -9.25 -14.41
CA ILE A 377 13.49 -8.63 -13.12
C ILE A 377 14.03 -9.54 -12.02
N PHE A 378 14.74 -8.97 -11.07
CA PHE A 378 15.02 -9.61 -9.79
C PHE A 378 14.01 -9.05 -8.79
N PHE A 379 13.18 -9.92 -8.25
CA PHE A 379 12.09 -9.54 -7.37
C PHE A 379 12.32 -10.15 -5.98
N ASP A 380 12.54 -9.33 -4.98
CA ASP A 380 12.60 -9.77 -3.58
C ASP A 380 11.26 -9.50 -2.88
N ASN A 381 10.50 -10.54 -2.69
CA ASN A 381 9.23 -10.55 -1.97
C ASN A 381 9.39 -11.22 -0.60
N ALA A 382 10.48 -10.96 0.10
CA ALA A 382 10.68 -11.53 1.43
C ALA A 382 9.47 -11.21 2.33
N PRO A 383 8.71 -12.21 2.78
CA PRO A 383 7.68 -11.98 3.76
C PRO A 383 8.38 -11.56 5.03
N SER A 384 8.07 -10.42 5.42
CA SER A 384 8.84 -9.71 6.38
C SER A 384 8.37 -9.93 7.80
N TRP A 385 7.36 -10.76 8.05
CA TRP A 385 6.82 -10.81 9.38
C TRP A 385 6.05 -12.10 9.70
N VAL A 386 6.19 -12.55 10.94
CA VAL A 386 5.27 -13.49 11.57
C VAL A 386 4.45 -12.69 12.56
N GLN A 387 3.16 -12.65 12.32
CA GLN A 387 2.26 -11.94 13.20
C GLN A 387 2.11 -12.66 14.53
N GLY A 388 2.27 -11.93 15.62
CA GLY A 388 2.01 -12.37 16.97
C GLY A 388 1.29 -11.27 17.76
N HIS A 389 1.04 -11.53 19.02
CA HIS A 389 0.51 -10.53 19.94
C HIS A 389 1.42 -10.44 21.16
N ASP A 390 1.63 -9.24 21.66
CA ASP A 390 2.31 -9.01 22.92
C ASP A 390 1.36 -9.28 24.12
N ASN A 391 1.88 -9.13 25.32
CA ASN A 391 1.12 -9.34 26.55
C ASN A 391 -0.07 -8.36 26.74
N ASN A 392 -0.10 -7.28 25.97
CA ASN A 392 -1.18 -6.30 25.95
C ASN A 392 -2.13 -6.48 24.76
N ASN A 393 -2.00 -7.61 24.05
CA ASN A 393 -2.76 -7.94 22.85
C ASN A 393 -2.52 -6.97 21.67
N ASN A 394 -1.38 -6.26 21.63
CA ASN A 394 -0.97 -5.49 20.46
C ASN A 394 -0.32 -6.42 19.43
N ILE A 395 -0.54 -6.11 18.15
CA ILE A 395 0.05 -6.87 17.05
C ILE A 395 1.57 -6.63 17.03
N THR A 396 2.34 -7.69 16.97
CA THR A 396 3.80 -7.67 16.86
C THR A 396 4.24 -8.22 15.51
N TYR A 397 5.31 -7.66 14.96
CA TYR A 397 5.88 -8.03 13.67
C TYR A 397 7.30 -8.49 13.84
N THR A 398 7.68 -9.55 13.11
CA THR A 398 9.07 -10.00 12.96
C THR A 398 9.51 -9.72 11.54
N TYR A 399 10.66 -9.09 11.38
CA TYR A 399 11.22 -8.73 10.08
C TYR A 399 12.42 -9.64 9.78
N TYR A 400 12.48 -10.16 8.56
CA TYR A 400 13.54 -11.03 8.11
C TYR A 400 14.46 -10.31 7.11
N THR A 401 15.68 -10.81 7.00
CA THR A 401 16.68 -10.29 6.08
C THR A 401 17.06 -11.35 5.05
N HIS A 402 16.91 -10.99 3.78
CA HIS A 402 17.54 -11.72 2.69
C HIS A 402 18.92 -11.12 2.40
N THR A 403 19.94 -11.95 2.39
CA THR A 403 21.31 -11.53 2.11
C THR A 403 21.77 -12.14 0.80
N LEU A 404 22.13 -11.30 -0.15
CA LEU A 404 22.76 -11.71 -1.39
C LEU A 404 24.28 -11.61 -1.26
N THR A 405 24.97 -12.65 -1.69
CA THR A 405 26.43 -12.74 -1.69
C THR A 405 26.94 -13.13 -3.07
N GLY A 406 28.23 -12.95 -3.33
CA GLY A 406 28.85 -13.38 -4.59
C GLY A 406 29.07 -12.24 -5.59
N GLY A 407 28.64 -12.43 -6.84
CA GLY A 407 28.94 -11.54 -7.96
C GLY A 407 28.00 -10.34 -8.10
N ALA A 408 28.19 -9.60 -9.19
CA ALA A 408 27.39 -8.45 -9.55
C ALA A 408 26.22 -8.84 -10.46
N PHE A 409 25.11 -8.12 -10.32
CA PHE A 409 24.06 -8.10 -11.34
C PHE A 409 24.49 -7.24 -12.55
N GLY A 410 24.01 -7.61 -13.75
CA GLY A 410 24.31 -6.94 -15.01
C GLY A 410 23.12 -6.83 -15.95
N GLY A 411 23.39 -6.49 -17.21
CA GLY A 411 22.37 -6.38 -18.27
C GLY A 411 21.34 -5.29 -18.04
N SER A 412 20.14 -5.50 -18.53
CA SER A 412 19.00 -4.57 -18.38
C SER A 412 18.08 -4.93 -17.22
N MET A 413 18.55 -5.72 -16.26
CA MET A 413 17.79 -6.14 -15.10
C MET A 413 17.16 -4.95 -14.37
N ARG A 414 15.95 -5.13 -13.90
CA ARG A 414 15.30 -4.27 -12.91
C ARG A 414 15.32 -4.99 -11.56
N LEU A 415 15.66 -4.29 -10.49
CA LEU A 415 15.53 -4.79 -9.13
C LEU A 415 14.28 -4.22 -8.49
N VAL A 416 13.45 -5.08 -7.93
CA VAL A 416 12.27 -4.69 -7.14
C VAL A 416 12.37 -5.32 -5.76
N LYS A 417 12.41 -4.49 -4.72
CA LYS A 417 12.32 -4.91 -3.32
C LYS A 417 10.93 -4.61 -2.79
N GLN A 418 10.21 -5.65 -2.47
CA GLN A 418 8.89 -5.61 -1.83
C GLN A 418 8.95 -6.31 -0.46
N GLY A 419 7.88 -6.18 0.33
CA GLY A 419 7.84 -6.71 1.69
C GLY A 419 8.63 -5.86 2.68
N ASP A 420 8.23 -5.90 3.96
CA ASP A 420 8.74 -4.99 5.00
C ASP A 420 10.13 -5.41 5.58
N GLY A 421 10.66 -6.56 5.19
CA GLY A 421 11.98 -7.02 5.63
C GLY A 421 13.13 -6.32 4.91
N ALA A 422 14.35 -6.79 5.13
CA ALA A 422 15.54 -6.21 4.54
C ALA A 422 16.13 -7.08 3.42
N LEU A 423 16.63 -6.43 2.38
CA LEU A 423 17.47 -7.03 1.35
C LEU A 423 18.88 -6.44 1.47
N THR A 424 19.88 -7.27 1.69
CA THR A 424 21.28 -6.88 1.65
C THR A 424 21.89 -7.33 0.34
N LEU A 425 22.39 -6.37 -0.44
CA LEU A 425 23.04 -6.63 -1.72
C LEU A 425 24.55 -6.86 -1.55
N PRO A 426 25.21 -7.61 -2.46
CA PRO A 426 26.66 -7.76 -2.44
C PRO A 426 27.34 -6.40 -2.60
N ASN A 427 28.32 -6.09 -1.74
CA ASN A 427 29.08 -4.83 -1.77
C ASN A 427 30.10 -4.81 -2.91
N VAL A 428 29.63 -5.06 -4.12
CA VAL A 428 30.40 -5.02 -5.36
C VAL A 428 29.84 -3.98 -6.31
N LYS A 429 30.52 -3.73 -7.38
CA LYS A 429 30.06 -2.80 -8.42
C LYS A 429 28.95 -3.43 -9.24
N GLN A 430 27.71 -2.97 -9.03
CA GLN A 430 26.54 -3.38 -9.78
C GLN A 430 26.48 -2.64 -11.13
N THR A 431 26.25 -3.36 -12.23
CA THR A 431 26.33 -2.79 -13.59
C THR A 431 25.03 -2.81 -14.37
N TYR A 432 23.97 -3.37 -13.82
CA TYR A 432 22.65 -3.40 -14.47
C TYR A 432 22.09 -1.98 -14.72
N THR A 433 21.28 -1.86 -15.79
CA THR A 433 20.78 -0.57 -16.30
C THR A 433 19.32 -0.29 -16.00
N GLY A 434 18.54 -1.29 -15.59
CA GLY A 434 17.20 -1.08 -15.09
C GLY A 434 17.17 -0.37 -13.75
N SER A 435 16.00 0.08 -13.31
CA SER A 435 15.84 0.77 -12.02
C SER A 435 16.03 -0.18 -10.83
N THR A 436 16.38 0.41 -9.69
CA THR A 436 16.29 -0.21 -8.37
C THR A 436 15.10 0.42 -7.64
N ASP A 437 14.00 -0.31 -7.59
CA ASP A 437 12.75 0.15 -7.02
C ASP A 437 12.54 -0.51 -5.66
N VAL A 438 12.58 0.28 -4.60
CA VAL A 438 12.32 -0.20 -3.24
C VAL A 438 10.89 0.18 -2.89
N TRP A 439 9.97 -0.75 -3.06
CA TRP A 439 8.55 -0.52 -2.82
C TRP A 439 8.20 -0.56 -1.33
N ALA A 440 8.92 -1.38 -0.57
CA ALA A 440 8.77 -1.48 0.88
C ALA A 440 10.04 -2.03 1.52
N GLY A 441 10.13 -1.93 2.85
CA GLY A 441 11.22 -2.46 3.64
C GLY A 441 12.55 -1.75 3.44
N THR A 442 13.64 -2.46 3.64
CA THR A 442 14.99 -1.89 3.67
C THR A 442 15.89 -2.51 2.62
N VAL A 443 16.66 -1.69 1.92
CA VAL A 443 17.81 -2.13 1.13
C VAL A 443 19.11 -1.67 1.85
N ASN A 444 20.01 -2.64 2.11
CA ASN A 444 21.36 -2.39 2.61
C ASN A 444 22.35 -2.53 1.46
N PHE A 445 23.08 -1.46 1.13
CA PHE A 445 24.05 -1.49 0.05
C PHE A 445 25.17 -0.47 0.21
N ASP A 446 26.42 -0.94 0.31
CA ASP A 446 27.62 -0.13 0.50
C ASP A 446 28.53 -0.10 -0.75
N GLY A 447 28.08 -0.70 -1.86
CA GLY A 447 28.81 -0.78 -3.12
C GLY A 447 28.55 0.39 -4.07
N GLU A 448 28.72 0.15 -5.39
CA GLU A 448 28.46 1.13 -6.44
C GLU A 448 27.37 0.64 -7.41
N MET A 449 26.27 1.39 -7.56
CA MET A 449 25.22 1.16 -8.57
C MET A 449 25.48 2.04 -9.79
N THR A 450 26.32 1.58 -10.71
CA THR A 450 26.87 2.42 -11.79
C THR A 450 25.80 3.01 -12.71
N ASN A 451 24.80 2.23 -13.08
CA ASN A 451 23.85 2.58 -14.15
C ASN A 451 22.39 2.57 -13.70
N SER A 452 22.09 2.14 -12.49
CA SER A 452 20.73 2.05 -11.95
C SER A 452 20.41 3.28 -11.12
N ARG A 453 19.22 3.86 -11.33
CA ARG A 453 18.62 4.85 -10.45
C ARG A 453 17.91 4.14 -9.31
N VAL A 454 18.04 4.66 -8.10
CA VAL A 454 17.32 4.17 -6.91
C VAL A 454 16.08 5.00 -6.69
N TRP A 455 14.95 4.32 -6.57
CA TRP A 455 13.68 4.92 -6.22
C TRP A 455 13.13 4.27 -4.95
N LEU A 456 13.00 5.08 -3.90
CA LEU A 456 12.46 4.68 -2.61
C LEU A 456 11.02 5.13 -2.52
N ASN A 457 10.11 4.19 -2.52
CA ASN A 457 8.69 4.44 -2.33
C ASN A 457 8.36 4.65 -0.85
N ARG A 458 7.10 4.91 -0.57
CA ARG A 458 6.59 5.21 0.76
C ARG A 458 7.07 4.21 1.81
N PHE A 459 7.71 4.74 2.87
CA PHE A 459 8.30 4.00 4.00
C PHE A 459 9.46 3.06 3.66
N ALA A 460 9.91 3.03 2.43
CA ALA A 460 11.12 2.31 2.06
C ALA A 460 12.37 2.96 2.66
N VAL A 461 13.38 2.16 2.94
CA VAL A 461 14.63 2.62 3.57
C VAL A 461 15.83 2.19 2.73
N LEU A 462 16.75 3.12 2.49
CA LEU A 462 18.09 2.85 2.00
C LEU A 462 19.10 3.07 3.12
N ASN A 463 19.75 2.01 3.57
CA ASN A 463 20.92 2.06 4.42
C ASN A 463 22.18 1.93 3.55
N SER A 464 23.12 2.88 3.66
CA SER A 464 24.34 2.84 2.84
C SER A 464 25.51 3.53 3.52
N ASN A 465 26.61 2.80 3.72
CA ASN A 465 27.86 3.33 4.26
C ASN A 465 28.96 3.24 3.20
N GLY A 466 29.28 4.37 2.57
CA GLY A 466 30.23 4.45 1.48
C GLY A 466 29.66 4.13 0.09
N GLY A 467 28.38 3.87 -0.02
CA GLY A 467 27.72 3.55 -1.28
C GLY A 467 27.73 4.70 -2.29
N LYS A 468 27.75 4.33 -3.58
CA LYS A 468 27.81 5.27 -4.72
C LYS A 468 26.67 5.01 -5.68
N PHE A 469 25.91 6.08 -6.00
CA PHE A 469 24.71 6.04 -6.83
C PHE A 469 24.76 7.08 -7.96
N PRO A 470 25.59 6.87 -9.00
CA PRO A 470 25.82 7.85 -10.07
C PRO A 470 24.59 8.23 -10.90
N LYS A 471 23.48 7.51 -10.80
CA LYS A 471 22.22 7.79 -11.50
C LYS A 471 21.14 8.45 -10.61
N GLY A 472 21.50 8.74 -9.36
CA GLY A 472 20.63 9.45 -8.43
C GLY A 472 19.79 8.54 -7.55
N ILE A 473 19.28 9.16 -6.47
CA ILE A 473 18.35 8.58 -5.51
C ILE A 473 17.13 9.51 -5.44
N GLN A 474 15.95 8.93 -5.52
CA GLN A 474 14.69 9.62 -5.23
C GLN A 474 14.04 8.98 -4.02
N ALA A 475 13.65 9.79 -3.05
CA ALA A 475 12.91 9.37 -1.87
C ALA A 475 11.53 10.03 -1.87
N ASP A 476 10.47 9.21 -1.84
CA ASP A 476 9.09 9.64 -1.80
C ASP A 476 8.58 9.77 -0.35
N TYR A 477 7.31 10.08 -0.19
CA TYR A 477 6.70 10.30 1.12
C TYR A 477 7.00 9.18 2.12
N GLY A 478 7.56 9.53 3.27
CA GLY A 478 7.90 8.58 4.34
C GLY A 478 9.13 7.72 4.07
N ALA A 479 9.69 7.74 2.86
CA ALA A 479 10.93 7.03 2.56
C ALA A 479 12.12 7.65 3.28
N SER A 480 13.10 6.82 3.66
CA SER A 480 14.27 7.23 4.45
C SER A 480 15.58 6.89 3.74
N VAL A 481 16.47 7.87 3.68
CA VAL A 481 17.87 7.68 3.27
C VAL A 481 18.76 7.82 4.50
N ARG A 482 19.60 6.81 4.77
CA ARG A 482 20.50 6.71 5.94
C ARG A 482 21.94 6.54 5.50
N PRO A 483 22.69 7.62 5.35
CA PRO A 483 24.14 7.54 5.12
C PRO A 483 24.81 6.97 6.38
N GLY A 484 25.61 5.92 6.21
CA GLY A 484 26.20 5.22 7.36
C GLY A 484 25.38 4.01 7.84
N GLY A 485 24.11 3.90 7.45
CA GLY A 485 23.21 2.83 7.91
C GLY A 485 22.60 3.13 9.27
N GLU A 486 22.33 2.08 10.06
CA GLU A 486 21.76 2.25 11.39
C GLU A 486 22.85 2.41 12.45
N LYS A 487 22.71 3.45 13.30
CA LYS A 487 23.57 3.70 14.46
C LYS A 487 25.07 3.77 14.15
N ASN A 488 25.40 4.29 12.98
CA ASN A 488 26.80 4.45 12.56
C ASN A 488 26.94 5.70 11.69
N VAL A 489 27.97 6.50 11.95
CA VAL A 489 28.31 7.65 11.10
C VAL A 489 29.03 7.18 9.87
N GLY A 490 28.55 7.59 8.70
CA GLY A 490 29.11 7.23 7.42
C GLY A 490 28.83 8.22 6.30
N THR A 491 29.03 7.78 5.07
CA THR A 491 28.89 8.63 3.88
C THR A 491 28.11 7.94 2.79
N LEU A 492 27.45 8.72 1.94
CA LEU A 492 26.78 8.28 0.74
C LEU A 492 27.08 9.26 -0.39
N THR A 493 27.40 8.76 -1.57
CA THR A 493 27.66 9.60 -2.76
C THR A 493 26.61 9.32 -3.84
N THR A 494 26.02 10.38 -4.38
CA THR A 494 25.03 10.26 -5.47
C THR A 494 25.18 11.42 -6.46
N ASP A 495 24.69 11.26 -7.69
CA ASP A 495 24.57 12.39 -8.62
C ASP A 495 23.51 13.37 -8.14
N SER A 496 22.33 12.86 -7.83
CA SER A 496 21.24 13.67 -7.30
C SER A 496 20.56 12.97 -6.13
N LEU A 497 20.21 13.74 -5.08
CA LEU A 497 19.32 13.30 -4.03
C LEU A 497 18.04 14.12 -4.14
N ILE A 498 16.95 13.46 -4.55
CA ILE A 498 15.63 14.07 -4.65
C ILE A 498 14.83 13.67 -3.41
N MET A 499 14.53 14.66 -2.59
CA MET A 499 13.76 14.55 -1.37
C MET A 499 12.36 15.11 -1.64
N ASN A 500 11.41 14.25 -1.96
CA ASN A 500 10.01 14.65 -2.13
C ASN A 500 9.37 14.96 -0.76
N PHE A 501 8.21 15.61 -0.78
CA PHE A 501 7.51 15.96 0.47
C PHE A 501 7.39 14.74 1.40
N GLY A 502 7.57 14.97 2.70
CA GLY A 502 7.47 13.93 3.73
C GLY A 502 8.59 12.88 3.73
N SER A 503 9.52 12.89 2.77
CA SER A 503 10.70 12.02 2.78
C SER A 503 11.67 12.38 3.90
N ILE A 504 12.56 11.48 4.27
CA ILE A 504 13.42 11.60 5.44
C ILE A 504 14.89 11.42 5.03
N LEU A 505 15.73 12.38 5.40
CA LEU A 505 17.16 12.16 5.51
C LEU A 505 17.45 11.90 6.99
N ASP A 506 17.82 10.67 7.32
CA ASP A 506 18.20 10.27 8.68
C ASP A 506 19.71 10.48 8.85
N ILE A 507 20.10 11.30 9.80
CA ILE A 507 21.50 11.67 10.06
C ILE A 507 21.87 11.30 11.49
N ASP A 508 22.84 10.43 11.60
CA ASP A 508 23.51 10.11 12.86
C ASP A 508 24.58 11.14 13.19
N VAL A 509 24.62 11.61 14.42
CA VAL A 509 25.61 12.58 14.91
C VAL A 509 26.30 12.09 16.18
N LYS A 510 27.59 12.43 16.34
CA LYS A 510 28.38 12.16 17.54
C LYS A 510 28.73 13.44 18.30
N ALA A 511 29.03 13.30 19.58
CA ALA A 511 29.40 14.42 20.45
C ALA A 511 30.72 15.12 20.04
N ASP A 512 31.56 14.49 19.24
CA ASP A 512 32.81 15.04 18.73
C ASP A 512 32.64 15.95 17.49
N GLY A 513 31.38 16.16 17.05
CA GLY A 513 31.07 16.98 15.88
C GLY A 513 31.02 16.19 14.56
N THR A 514 31.25 14.88 14.57
CA THR A 514 31.08 14.06 13.38
C THR A 514 29.60 13.75 13.12
N ALA A 515 29.24 13.68 11.85
CA ALA A 515 27.89 13.38 11.39
C ALA A 515 27.91 12.56 10.11
N ASP A 516 26.81 11.90 9.84
CA ASP A 516 26.55 11.34 8.50
C ASP A 516 26.65 12.42 7.43
N GLN A 517 27.09 12.04 6.23
CA GLN A 517 27.25 12.96 5.13
C GLN A 517 26.75 12.40 3.80
N VAL A 518 26.05 13.24 3.06
CA VAL A 518 25.71 13.01 1.66
C VAL A 518 26.62 13.86 0.78
N THR A 519 27.21 13.27 -0.26
CA THR A 519 27.84 14.02 -1.34
C THR A 519 27.00 13.91 -2.59
N ALA A 520 26.54 15.04 -3.16
CA ALA A 520 25.71 15.05 -4.35
C ALA A 520 26.03 16.25 -5.27
N ASN A 521 25.80 16.10 -6.59
CA ASN A 521 25.82 17.25 -7.49
C ASN A 521 24.57 18.12 -7.27
N VAL A 522 23.42 17.49 -7.06
CA VAL A 522 22.15 18.19 -6.83
C VAL A 522 21.43 17.62 -5.59
N LEU A 523 21.02 18.51 -4.70
CA LEU A 523 20.01 18.21 -3.67
C LEU A 523 18.72 18.91 -4.06
N LYS A 524 17.68 18.14 -4.36
CA LYS A 524 16.34 18.68 -4.66
C LYS A 524 15.42 18.47 -3.48
N LEU A 525 14.77 19.55 -3.04
CA LEU A 525 13.84 19.57 -1.93
C LEU A 525 12.46 19.98 -2.45
N GLU A 526 11.48 19.09 -2.34
CA GLU A 526 10.13 19.34 -2.82
C GLU A 526 9.14 19.43 -1.68
N LYS A 527 8.45 20.57 -1.57
CA LYS A 527 7.36 20.81 -0.64
C LYS A 527 6.04 20.82 -1.39
N LYS A 528 4.98 20.36 -0.73
CA LYS A 528 3.59 20.50 -1.20
C LYS A 528 2.84 21.49 -0.30
N ASP A 529 1.82 22.11 -0.87
CA ASP A 529 1.05 23.17 -0.22
C ASP A 529 -0.44 22.81 -0.17
N TRP A 530 -0.74 21.60 0.30
CA TRP A 530 -2.11 21.11 0.43
C TRP A 530 -2.71 21.57 1.76
N LYS A 531 -3.95 22.05 1.72
CA LYS A 531 -4.71 22.44 2.91
C LYS A 531 -5.12 21.26 3.79
N VAL A 532 -5.24 20.10 3.18
CA VAL A 532 -5.63 18.84 3.81
C VAL A 532 -4.81 17.74 3.18
N GLY A 533 -4.29 16.81 3.95
CA GLY A 533 -3.50 15.71 3.39
C GLY A 533 -2.55 15.07 4.40
N PRO A 534 -1.39 14.61 3.93
CA PRO A 534 -0.39 13.98 4.77
C PRO A 534 0.10 14.90 5.89
N GLN A 535 0.54 14.28 6.98
CA GLN A 535 1.05 15.01 8.16
C GLN A 535 2.25 15.92 7.83
N TYR A 536 3.07 15.51 6.86
CA TYR A 536 4.26 16.25 6.46
C TYR A 536 4.19 16.61 4.99
N LEU A 537 4.22 17.90 4.70
CA LEU A 537 4.18 18.45 3.34
C LEU A 537 5.56 18.90 2.85
N GLU A 538 6.55 18.85 3.73
CA GLU A 538 7.95 19.22 3.50
C GLU A 538 8.89 18.02 3.67
N PRO A 539 10.08 18.03 3.04
CA PRO A 539 11.15 17.08 3.36
C PRO A 539 11.57 17.18 4.82
N ARG A 540 11.98 16.06 5.39
CA ARG A 540 12.39 16.00 6.80
C ARG A 540 13.88 15.66 6.93
N LEU A 541 14.51 16.27 7.91
CA LEU A 541 15.82 15.90 8.42
C LEU A 541 15.63 15.36 9.83
N ASN A 542 15.88 14.07 10.04
CA ASN A 542 15.80 13.46 11.35
C ASN A 542 17.20 13.28 11.94
N ILE A 543 17.42 13.76 13.16
CA ILE A 543 18.71 13.74 13.84
C ILE A 543 18.71 12.67 14.91
N ASN A 544 19.67 11.74 14.83
CA ASN A 544 19.86 10.67 15.80
C ASN A 544 21.20 10.90 16.51
N SER A 545 21.17 11.12 17.81
CA SER A 545 22.42 11.20 18.59
C SER A 545 22.94 9.79 18.92
N LEU A 546 24.13 9.48 18.47
CA LEU A 546 24.85 8.26 18.87
C LEU A 546 25.53 8.41 20.25
N SER A 547 25.42 9.55 20.87
CA SER A 547 25.91 9.85 22.21
C SER A 547 24.75 9.88 23.20
N SER A 548 25.02 9.79 24.50
CA SER A 548 23.98 9.87 25.54
C SER A 548 23.18 11.17 25.51
N GLU A 549 23.77 12.23 24.96
CA GLU A 549 23.14 13.53 24.75
C GLU A 549 23.46 14.09 23.38
N LEU A 550 22.47 14.74 22.76
CA LEU A 550 22.69 15.57 21.58
C LEU A 550 23.47 16.82 21.99
N LYS A 551 24.60 17.10 21.35
CA LYS A 551 25.42 18.27 21.65
C LYS A 551 25.07 19.44 20.73
N ALA A 552 25.12 20.66 21.29
CA ALA A 552 25.12 21.88 20.49
C ALA A 552 26.40 21.96 19.64
N GLY A 553 26.29 22.56 18.47
CA GLY A 553 27.41 22.68 17.55
C GLY A 553 26.99 22.72 16.09
N SER A 554 27.97 22.78 15.22
CA SER A 554 27.77 22.77 13.77
C SER A 554 28.24 21.45 13.19
N TYR A 555 27.38 20.81 12.39
CA TYR A 555 27.61 19.51 11.76
C TYR A 555 27.47 19.68 10.25
N THR A 556 28.50 19.33 9.48
CA THR A 556 28.35 19.23 8.01
C THR A 556 27.63 17.93 7.70
N ILE A 557 26.42 18.02 7.15
CA ILE A 557 25.57 16.85 6.84
C ILE A 557 25.50 16.53 5.35
N ALA A 558 25.87 17.49 4.49
CA ALA A 558 26.00 17.24 3.07
C ALA A 558 27.03 18.17 2.41
N THR A 559 27.63 17.70 1.31
CA THR A 559 28.40 18.50 0.36
C THR A 559 27.70 18.41 -0.98
N VAL A 560 27.17 19.55 -1.49
CA VAL A 560 26.35 19.56 -2.71
C VAL A 560 26.77 20.68 -3.65
N GLY A 561 26.72 20.40 -4.95
CA GLY A 561 27.01 21.42 -5.97
C GLY A 561 25.90 22.45 -6.11
N LYS A 562 24.64 22.02 -5.95
CA LYS A 562 23.45 22.86 -6.13
C LYS A 562 22.31 22.37 -5.23
N ILE A 563 21.52 23.33 -4.71
CA ILE A 563 20.25 23.04 -4.05
C ILE A 563 19.10 23.54 -4.95
N GLU A 564 18.09 22.70 -5.17
CA GLU A 564 16.83 23.05 -5.80
C GLU A 564 15.72 22.97 -4.74
N GLY A 565 14.96 24.03 -4.55
CA GLY A 565 14.07 24.24 -3.42
C GLY A 565 14.73 25.07 -2.32
N SER A 566 14.21 25.02 -1.09
CA SER A 566 14.70 25.80 0.04
C SER A 566 15.03 24.94 1.25
N LEU A 567 16.15 25.22 1.93
CA LEU A 567 16.48 24.61 3.22
C LEU A 567 15.51 25.04 4.33
N ASP A 568 14.87 26.21 4.19
CA ASP A 568 13.85 26.70 5.15
C ASP A 568 12.58 25.85 5.12
N ASP A 569 12.37 25.11 4.02
CA ASP A 569 11.25 24.18 3.88
C ASP A 569 11.54 22.80 4.50
N VAL A 570 12.72 22.57 5.08
CA VAL A 570 13.08 21.28 5.67
C VAL A 570 12.66 21.23 7.15
N LYS A 571 11.81 20.25 7.49
CA LYS A 571 11.42 20.02 8.88
C LYS A 571 12.49 19.22 9.62
N ILE A 572 13.12 19.85 10.61
CA ILE A 572 14.14 19.19 11.45
C ILE A 572 13.47 18.52 12.65
N THR A 573 13.80 17.24 12.90
CA THR A 573 13.27 16.43 14.01
C THR A 573 14.40 15.76 14.79
N GLY A 574 14.13 15.13 15.93
CA GLY A 574 15.13 14.44 16.75
C GLY A 574 16.00 15.36 17.61
N LEU A 575 15.60 16.62 17.81
CA LEU A 575 16.41 17.65 18.46
C LEU A 575 16.38 17.62 20.00
N ASN A 576 15.54 16.78 20.61
CA ASN A 576 15.42 16.64 22.07
C ASN A 576 15.24 17.99 22.80
N GLY A 577 14.36 18.85 22.29
CA GLY A 577 14.06 20.18 22.83
C GLY A 577 15.05 21.29 22.45
N ARG A 578 16.09 20.99 21.65
CA ARG A 578 16.99 22.00 21.11
C ARG A 578 16.42 22.65 19.87
N LYS A 579 16.86 23.87 19.55
CA LYS A 579 16.60 24.51 18.26
C LYS A 579 17.75 24.20 17.31
N ALA A 580 17.43 24.15 16.01
CA ALA A 580 18.45 23.98 14.96
C ALA A 580 18.03 24.73 13.69
N ASN A 581 19.01 25.03 12.89
CA ASN A 581 18.82 25.60 11.55
C ASN A 581 19.79 24.97 10.53
N LEU A 582 19.43 25.06 9.28
CA LEU A 582 20.28 24.66 8.15
C LEU A 582 20.82 25.90 7.45
N SER A 583 22.06 25.81 6.97
CA SER A 583 22.68 26.82 6.12
C SER A 583 23.44 26.17 4.99
N TYR A 584 23.60 26.90 3.87
CA TYR A 584 24.40 26.46 2.73
C TYR A 584 25.57 27.44 2.55
N VAL A 585 26.76 26.95 2.81
CA VAL A 585 27.99 27.75 2.77
C VAL A 585 29.10 26.95 2.10
N ASP A 586 29.75 27.52 1.09
CA ASP A 586 30.87 26.91 0.38
C ASP A 586 30.59 25.46 -0.08
N GLY A 587 29.41 25.22 -0.64
CA GLY A 587 29.02 23.89 -1.12
C GLY A 587 28.62 22.92 -0.02
N LYS A 588 28.56 23.34 1.22
CA LYS A 588 28.21 22.49 2.37
C LYS A 588 26.86 22.87 2.95
N VAL A 589 26.06 21.86 3.25
CA VAL A 589 24.86 21.98 4.09
C VAL A 589 25.29 21.74 5.53
N VAL A 590 25.15 22.76 6.34
CA VAL A 590 25.55 22.76 7.76
C VAL A 590 24.32 22.82 8.63
N LEU A 591 24.16 21.83 9.48
CA LEU A 591 23.20 21.80 10.57
C LEU A 591 23.82 22.46 11.80
N THR A 592 23.26 23.54 12.29
CA THR A 592 23.66 24.19 13.53
C THR A 592 22.62 23.92 14.61
N ILE A 593 23.03 23.24 15.68
CA ILE A 593 22.20 22.89 16.83
C ILE A 593 22.54 23.83 17.97
N ALA A 594 21.54 24.54 18.48
CA ALA A 594 21.72 25.48 19.60
C ALA A 594 21.80 24.73 20.95
N ASP A 595 22.40 25.39 21.93
CA ASP A 595 22.34 24.91 23.30
C ASP A 595 20.91 24.88 23.84
N LEU A 596 20.65 24.00 24.79
CA LEU A 596 19.42 24.07 25.58
C LEU A 596 19.42 25.44 26.27
N ARG A 597 18.27 26.09 26.26
CA ARG A 597 18.14 27.32 27.04
C ARG A 597 18.43 27.02 28.52
N ASP A 598 19.38 27.74 29.11
CA ASP A 598 19.59 27.72 30.53
C ASP A 598 18.46 28.52 31.20
N ALA A 599 17.36 27.83 31.46
CA ALA A 599 16.13 28.45 31.93
C ALA A 599 16.13 28.48 33.48
N THR A 600 16.96 29.31 34.07
CA THR A 600 16.82 29.67 35.49
C THR A 600 15.60 30.57 35.73
N LYS A 601 15.06 31.21 34.70
CA LYS A 601 13.84 32.00 34.74
C LYS A 601 13.18 32.05 33.38
N VAL A 602 11.95 31.55 33.28
CA VAL A 602 11.11 31.66 32.09
C VAL A 602 10.02 32.70 32.36
N THR A 603 9.91 33.70 31.50
CA THR A 603 8.82 34.67 31.52
C THR A 603 7.93 34.40 30.32
N TRP A 604 6.69 33.99 30.55
CA TRP A 604 5.70 33.89 29.51
C TRP A 604 5.25 35.27 29.06
N THR A 605 5.38 35.58 27.81
CA THR A 605 5.02 36.91 27.27
C THR A 605 3.67 36.90 26.55
N GLY A 606 3.14 35.72 26.21
CA GLY A 606 1.92 35.59 25.39
C GLY A 606 2.06 36.19 23.99
N SER A 607 3.29 36.30 23.47
CA SER A 607 3.55 37.04 22.23
C SER A 607 3.16 36.27 20.96
N GLU A 608 3.05 34.96 21.04
CA GLU A 608 2.68 34.11 19.89
C GLU A 608 1.25 33.57 20.04
N ASP A 609 0.88 33.06 21.20
CA ASP A 609 -0.49 32.64 21.50
C ASP A 609 -0.79 32.65 23.02
N ALA A 610 -2.00 32.25 23.41
CA ALA A 610 -2.43 32.18 24.79
C ALA A 610 -2.05 30.88 25.53
N ASN A 611 -1.40 29.93 24.82
CA ASN A 611 -1.06 28.63 25.38
C ASN A 611 0.33 28.64 26.00
N TRP A 612 0.45 27.95 27.11
CA TRP A 612 1.73 27.70 27.74
C TRP A 612 2.26 26.35 27.27
N ASP A 613 3.28 26.34 26.42
CA ASP A 613 4.02 25.16 26.03
C ASP A 613 5.53 25.36 26.10
N PHE A 614 6.30 24.27 26.00
CA PHE A 614 7.76 24.33 26.07
C PHE A 614 8.41 24.53 24.70
N ALA A 615 7.62 24.68 23.63
CA ALA A 615 8.11 24.87 22.27
C ALA A 615 8.23 26.35 21.87
N ASN A 616 7.60 27.27 22.63
CA ASN A 616 7.62 28.72 22.43
C ASN A 616 8.67 29.45 23.27
#